data_c56394f972a02d2173467e005599fd22
#
_entry.id   c56394f972a02d2173467e005599fd22
#
_cell.length_a   1.000
_cell.length_b   1.000
_cell.length_c   1.000
_cell.angle_alpha   90.00
_cell.angle_beta   90.00
_cell.angle_gamma   90.00
#
_symmetry.space_group_name_H-M   'P 1'
#
loop_
_entity.id
_entity.type
_entity.pdbx_description
1 polymer ?
#
loop_
_entity_poly.entity_id
_entity_poly.type
_entity_poly.pdbx_seq_one_letter_code
_entity_poly.pdbx_strand_id
1 'polypeptide(L)'
;GNVLVGSVILTIVILIFSEITPKTIATVYPEKFAEKSSWILKGLIFLFKPIIALTNFISSRLLKLLNVDPADSAENDNLNSGELRTLLSEHGDLIPDQSRTMLSSILDLEDLTVEDIMIPAAEMVGIDLNNPDEAESIIKSSFYSRLPVFRGSFDNMIGVLHLKDSHEFIECIENNQSVDPFLSETYFVSQSTKLTHQLREFQNLDKNIGLVVDEYGEIEGLISIEDLFSEIVGKFNQQNLQKPDA
;
A
#
# COMPACT_ATOMS: atom_id res chain seq x y z
N GLY A 1 -33.73 -11.04 57.98
CA GLY A 1 -33.27 -9.86 57.21
C GLY A 1 -31.76 -9.70 57.18
N ASN A 2 -31.06 -9.99 58.29
CA ASN A 2 -29.63 -9.68 58.43
C ASN A 2 -28.69 -10.55 57.57
N VAL A 3 -29.06 -11.78 57.26
CA VAL A 3 -28.26 -12.70 56.44
C VAL A 3 -28.24 -12.27 54.97
N LEU A 4 -29.37 -11.83 54.44
CA LEU A 4 -29.45 -11.31 53.06
C LEU A 4 -28.62 -10.04 52.87
N VAL A 5 -28.69 -9.12 53.81
CA VAL A 5 -27.90 -7.87 53.76
C VAL A 5 -26.40 -8.18 53.86
N GLY A 6 -26.03 -9.09 54.79
CA GLY A 6 -24.64 -9.53 54.92
C GLY A 6 -24.08 -10.22 53.65
N SER A 7 -24.90 -11.06 53.02
CA SER A 7 -24.53 -11.72 51.75
C SER A 7 -24.30 -10.72 50.60
N VAL A 8 -25.19 -9.74 50.47
CA VAL A 8 -25.07 -8.71 49.44
C VAL A 8 -23.81 -7.85 49.66
N ILE A 9 -23.55 -7.43 50.89
CA ILE A 9 -22.35 -6.65 51.24
C ILE A 9 -21.08 -7.47 50.94
N LEU A 10 -21.05 -8.74 51.32
CA LEU A 10 -19.93 -9.63 51.08
C LEU A 10 -19.68 -9.81 49.56
N THR A 11 -20.73 -10.00 48.78
CA THR A 11 -20.66 -10.12 47.33
C THR A 11 -20.07 -8.85 46.69
N ILE A 12 -20.53 -7.68 47.12
CA ILE A 12 -19.99 -6.40 46.62
C ILE A 12 -18.51 -6.25 46.96
N VAL A 13 -18.11 -6.58 48.19
CA VAL A 13 -16.71 -6.52 48.60
C VAL A 13 -15.83 -7.46 47.76
N ILE A 14 -16.29 -8.70 47.56
CA ILE A 14 -15.57 -9.67 46.72
C ILE A 14 -15.46 -9.15 45.27
N LEU A 15 -16.54 -8.66 44.69
CA LEU A 15 -16.54 -8.09 43.32
C LEU A 15 -15.54 -6.95 43.19
N ILE A 16 -15.54 -5.99 44.13
CA ILE A 16 -14.64 -4.85 44.08
C ILE A 16 -13.17 -5.31 44.19
N PHE A 17 -12.85 -6.12 45.19
CA PHE A 17 -11.44 -6.46 45.47
C PHE A 17 -10.91 -7.60 44.63
N SER A 18 -11.72 -8.57 44.22
CA SER A 18 -11.27 -9.74 43.47
C SER A 18 -11.37 -9.57 41.95
N GLU A 19 -12.27 -8.73 41.49
CA GLU A 19 -12.50 -8.59 40.04
C GLU A 19 -12.22 -7.18 39.51
N ILE A 20 -12.90 -6.16 40.04
CA ILE A 20 -12.86 -4.81 39.45
C ILE A 20 -11.46 -4.18 39.66
N THR A 21 -10.96 -4.19 40.89
CA THR A 21 -9.70 -3.53 41.23
C THR A 21 -8.48 -4.09 40.47
N PRO A 22 -8.27 -5.43 40.37
CA PRO A 22 -7.14 -5.98 39.62
C PRO A 22 -7.23 -5.67 38.12
N LYS A 23 -8.42 -5.74 37.52
CA LYS A 23 -8.64 -5.39 36.12
C LYS A 23 -8.34 -3.92 35.84
N THR A 24 -8.84 -3.03 36.69
CA THR A 24 -8.59 -1.58 36.54
C THR A 24 -7.11 -1.24 36.68
N ILE A 25 -6.41 -1.83 37.67
CA ILE A 25 -4.96 -1.60 37.83
C ILE A 25 -4.18 -2.09 36.62
N ALA A 26 -4.55 -3.26 36.08
CA ALA A 26 -3.90 -3.84 34.91
C ALA A 26 -4.11 -2.98 33.65
N THR A 27 -5.27 -2.34 33.50
CA THR A 27 -5.58 -1.44 32.38
C THR A 27 -4.88 -0.10 32.49
N VAL A 28 -4.80 0.48 33.71
CA VAL A 28 -4.20 1.81 33.95
C VAL A 28 -2.69 1.76 33.96
N TYR A 29 -2.08 0.67 34.48
CA TYR A 29 -0.63 0.51 34.60
C TYR A 29 -0.15 -0.83 34.03
N PRO A 30 -0.34 -1.09 32.72
CA PRO A 30 -0.06 -2.41 32.12
C PRO A 30 1.38 -2.83 32.28
N GLU A 31 2.35 -1.93 32.08
CA GLU A 31 3.77 -2.24 32.16
C GLU A 31 4.21 -2.69 33.56
N LYS A 32 3.85 -1.93 34.61
CA LYS A 32 4.20 -2.24 35.99
C LYS A 32 3.55 -3.51 36.48
N PHE A 33 2.31 -3.77 36.03
CA PHE A 33 1.60 -4.99 36.38
C PHE A 33 2.20 -6.20 35.66
N ALA A 34 2.53 -6.07 34.36
CA ALA A 34 3.20 -7.11 33.59
C ALA A 34 4.58 -7.49 34.16
N GLU A 35 5.38 -6.50 34.57
CA GLU A 35 6.70 -6.72 35.16
C GLU A 35 6.62 -7.57 36.44
N LYS A 36 5.72 -7.22 37.36
CA LYS A 36 5.54 -7.98 38.63
C LYS A 36 4.93 -9.35 38.41
N SER A 37 3.98 -9.48 37.46
CA SER A 37 3.31 -10.75 37.16
C SER A 37 4.21 -11.70 36.35
N SER A 38 5.19 -11.17 35.61
CA SER A 38 6.11 -11.93 34.77
C SER A 38 6.84 -13.02 35.50
N TRP A 39 7.26 -12.76 36.73
CA TRP A 39 7.99 -13.76 37.54
C TRP A 39 7.11 -14.96 37.92
N ILE A 40 5.87 -14.68 38.31
CA ILE A 40 4.86 -15.71 38.63
C ILE A 40 4.52 -16.51 37.38
N LEU A 41 4.26 -15.80 36.24
CA LEU A 41 3.97 -16.44 34.96
C LEU A 41 5.12 -17.31 34.46
N LYS A 42 6.36 -16.86 34.58
CA LYS A 42 7.55 -17.69 34.25
C LYS A 42 7.62 -18.97 35.05
N GLY A 43 7.35 -18.89 36.34
CA GLY A 43 7.28 -20.08 37.23
C GLY A 43 6.17 -21.04 36.78
N LEU A 44 5.01 -20.49 36.44
CA LEU A 44 3.87 -21.28 35.98
C LEU A 44 4.16 -21.95 34.62
N ILE A 45 4.72 -21.21 33.67
CA ILE A 45 5.12 -21.75 32.35
C ILE A 45 6.15 -22.90 32.55
N PHE A 46 7.15 -22.72 33.43
CA PHE A 46 8.12 -23.75 33.70
C PHE A 46 7.47 -25.02 34.26
N LEU A 47 6.51 -24.86 35.17
CA LEU A 47 5.78 -25.98 35.79
C LEU A 47 4.89 -26.71 34.76
N PHE A 48 4.24 -25.99 33.88
CA PHE A 48 3.32 -26.56 32.87
C PHE A 48 4.02 -26.99 31.57
N LYS A 49 5.30 -26.61 31.36
CA LYS A 49 6.06 -26.95 30.14
C LYS A 49 6.05 -28.46 29.82
N PRO A 50 6.22 -29.40 30.77
CA PRO A 50 6.17 -30.84 30.46
C PRO A 50 4.78 -31.30 30.03
N ILE A 51 3.71 -30.70 30.56
CA ILE A 51 2.33 -31.03 30.21
C ILE A 51 2.02 -30.52 28.79
N ILE A 52 2.45 -29.29 28.48
CA ILE A 52 2.32 -28.70 27.15
C ILE A 52 3.09 -29.52 26.10
N ALA A 53 4.32 -29.95 26.45
CA ALA A 53 5.12 -30.80 25.56
C ALA A 53 4.43 -32.13 25.27
N LEU A 54 3.81 -32.74 26.29
CA LEU A 54 3.09 -34.02 26.16
C LEU A 54 1.86 -33.85 25.25
N THR A 55 1.06 -32.81 25.50
CA THR A 55 -0.13 -32.52 24.66
C THR A 55 0.25 -32.22 23.20
N ASN A 56 1.27 -31.40 22.96
CA ASN A 56 1.78 -31.12 21.62
C ASN A 56 2.32 -32.39 20.92
N PHE A 57 3.00 -33.26 21.66
CA PHE A 57 3.47 -34.52 21.11
C PHE A 57 2.33 -35.44 20.67
N ILE A 58 1.28 -35.56 21.49
CA ILE A 58 0.08 -36.35 21.17
C ILE A 58 -0.64 -35.74 19.98
N SER A 59 -0.86 -34.41 19.99
CA SER A 59 -1.53 -33.68 18.91
C SER A 59 -0.79 -33.83 17.58
N SER A 60 0.54 -33.66 17.57
CA SER A 60 1.36 -33.81 16.36
C SER A 60 1.32 -35.24 15.80
N ARG A 61 1.23 -36.26 16.68
CA ARG A 61 1.08 -37.63 16.24
C ARG A 61 -0.30 -37.90 15.62
N LEU A 62 -1.34 -37.32 16.19
CA LEU A 62 -2.71 -37.42 15.66
C LEU A 62 -2.85 -36.73 14.30
N LEU A 63 -2.30 -35.51 14.16
CA LEU A 63 -2.29 -34.77 12.91
C LEU A 63 -1.56 -35.51 11.80
N LYS A 64 -0.41 -36.11 12.10
CA LYS A 64 0.31 -36.96 11.13
C LYS A 64 -0.48 -38.21 10.73
N LEU A 65 -1.27 -38.79 11.64
CA LEU A 65 -2.13 -39.93 11.33
C LEU A 65 -3.30 -39.53 10.40
N LEU A 66 -3.77 -38.29 10.52
CA LEU A 66 -4.83 -37.71 9.69
C LEU A 66 -4.29 -37.09 8.39
N ASN A 67 -2.98 -37.21 8.12
CA ASN A 67 -2.31 -36.67 6.94
C ASN A 67 -2.46 -35.13 6.79
N VAL A 68 -2.57 -34.40 7.93
CA VAL A 68 -2.61 -32.95 8.00
C VAL A 68 -1.21 -32.46 8.40
N ASP A 69 -0.55 -31.70 7.55
CA ASP A 69 0.77 -31.17 7.82
C ASP A 69 0.64 -29.88 8.64
N PRO A 70 1.14 -29.83 9.88
CA PRO A 70 1.07 -28.62 10.72
C PRO A 70 1.88 -27.45 10.13
N ALA A 71 2.79 -27.69 9.18
CA ALA A 71 3.56 -26.66 8.50
C ALA A 71 2.69 -25.79 7.59
N ASP A 72 1.67 -26.35 6.95
CA ASP A 72 0.71 -25.61 6.12
C ASP A 72 -0.13 -24.62 6.95
N SER A 73 -0.29 -24.88 8.25
CA SER A 73 -1.01 -23.98 9.15
C SER A 73 -0.11 -22.87 9.72
N ALA A 74 1.19 -23.08 9.81
CA ALA A 74 2.14 -22.08 10.29
C ALA A 74 2.51 -21.04 9.21
N GLU A 75 2.37 -21.38 7.92
CA GLU A 75 2.48 -20.38 6.83
C GLU A 75 1.28 -19.42 6.77
N ASN A 76 0.13 -19.84 7.34
CA ASN A 76 -1.07 -19.00 7.44
C ASN A 76 -1.10 -18.09 8.70
N ASP A 77 -0.11 -18.19 9.59
CA ASP A 77 0.07 -17.25 10.73
C ASP A 77 0.74 -15.92 10.30
N ASN A 78 1.02 -15.73 9.01
CA ASN A 78 1.29 -14.40 8.49
C ASN A 78 0.00 -13.60 8.61
N LEU A 79 0.05 -12.50 9.37
CA LEU A 79 -1.05 -11.55 9.47
C LEU A 79 -1.59 -11.26 8.07
N ASN A 80 -2.84 -11.63 7.83
CA ASN A 80 -3.52 -11.35 6.58
C ASN A 80 -3.70 -9.82 6.47
N SER A 81 -3.66 -9.27 5.25
CA SER A 81 -3.88 -7.84 4.99
C SER A 81 -5.13 -7.31 5.70
N GLY A 82 -6.18 -8.13 5.84
CA GLY A 82 -7.39 -7.81 6.59
C GLY A 82 -7.17 -7.68 8.10
N GLU A 83 -6.34 -8.53 8.72
CA GLU A 83 -5.98 -8.45 10.14
C GLU A 83 -5.10 -7.23 10.41
N LEU A 84 -4.17 -6.91 9.50
CA LEU A 84 -3.37 -5.69 9.56
C LEU A 84 -4.24 -4.44 9.49
N ARG A 85 -5.24 -4.40 8.61
CA ARG A 85 -6.22 -3.30 8.54
C ARG A 85 -6.98 -3.14 9.85
N THR A 86 -7.40 -4.23 10.47
CA THR A 86 -8.09 -4.22 11.78
C THR A 86 -7.20 -3.67 12.87
N LEU A 87 -5.95 -4.13 12.95
CA LEU A 87 -4.96 -3.63 13.92
C LEU A 87 -4.67 -2.13 13.73
N LEU A 88 -4.55 -1.66 12.49
CA LEU A 88 -4.36 -0.23 12.19
C LEU A 88 -5.56 0.62 12.60
N SER A 89 -6.79 0.06 12.54
CA SER A 89 -8.02 0.76 12.95
C SER A 89 -8.20 0.78 14.47
N GLU A 90 -7.89 -0.31 15.16
CA GLU A 90 -8.11 -0.46 16.61
C GLU A 90 -7.02 0.21 17.46
N HIS A 91 -5.78 0.22 17.00
CA HIS A 91 -4.63 0.77 17.73
C HIS A 91 -4.07 2.04 17.09
N GLY A 92 -4.88 2.72 16.28
CA GLY A 92 -4.49 3.91 15.52
C GLY A 92 -4.00 5.10 16.36
N ASP A 93 -4.34 5.15 17.65
CA ASP A 93 -3.94 6.23 18.55
C ASP A 93 -2.42 6.30 18.79
N LEU A 94 -1.67 5.24 18.49
CA LEU A 94 -0.22 5.19 18.62
C LEU A 94 0.54 5.62 17.35
N ILE A 95 -0.18 5.74 16.23
CA ILE A 95 0.40 6.05 14.92
C ILE A 95 -0.17 7.40 14.45
N PRO A 96 0.67 8.35 14.00
CA PRO A 96 0.17 9.58 13.41
C PRO A 96 -0.81 9.32 12.27
N ASP A 97 -1.88 10.10 12.17
CA ASP A 97 -2.96 9.90 11.19
C ASP A 97 -2.45 9.79 9.74
N GLN A 98 -1.46 10.61 9.38
CA GLN A 98 -0.85 10.56 8.05
C GLN A 98 -0.17 9.22 7.76
N SER A 99 0.59 8.70 8.73
CA SER A 99 1.28 7.40 8.59
C SER A 99 0.29 6.25 8.51
N ARG A 100 -0.80 6.31 9.27
CA ARG A 100 -1.88 5.33 9.23
C ARG A 100 -2.56 5.31 7.86
N THR A 101 -2.86 6.48 7.29
CA THR A 101 -3.43 6.60 5.95
C THR A 101 -2.50 5.98 4.90
N MET A 102 -1.21 6.29 4.92
CA MET A 102 -0.22 5.71 4.00
C MET A 102 -0.13 4.19 4.13
N LEU A 103 -0.13 3.66 5.36
CA LEU A 103 -0.11 2.21 5.57
C LEU A 103 -1.38 1.53 5.04
N SER A 104 -2.54 2.16 5.21
CA SER A 104 -3.79 1.67 4.63
C SER A 104 -3.72 1.66 3.10
N SER A 105 -3.28 2.78 2.47
CA SER A 105 -3.13 2.87 1.02
C SER A 105 -2.17 1.80 0.45
N ILE A 106 -1.07 1.49 1.17
CA ILE A 106 -0.16 0.40 0.76
C ILE A 106 -0.88 -0.96 0.74
N LEU A 107 -1.73 -1.23 1.75
CA LEU A 107 -2.51 -2.46 1.78
C LEU A 107 -3.58 -2.49 0.67
N ASP A 108 -4.13 -1.32 0.31
CA ASP A 108 -5.13 -1.20 -0.76
C ASP A 108 -4.53 -1.47 -2.15
N LEU A 109 -3.22 -1.20 -2.36
CA LEU A 109 -2.53 -1.51 -3.62
C LEU A 109 -2.57 -3.00 -4.02
N GLU A 110 -2.76 -3.92 -3.07
CA GLU A 110 -2.90 -5.35 -3.36
C GLU A 110 -4.19 -5.66 -4.12
N ASP A 111 -5.22 -4.86 -3.91
CA ASP A 111 -6.55 -5.05 -4.50
C ASP A 111 -6.71 -4.27 -5.81
N LEU A 112 -5.99 -3.14 -5.96
CA LEU A 112 -6.09 -2.25 -7.11
C LEU A 112 -5.32 -2.76 -8.34
N THR A 113 -5.82 -2.36 -9.51
CA THR A 113 -5.22 -2.62 -10.83
C THR A 113 -4.77 -1.32 -11.50
N VAL A 114 -4.04 -1.43 -12.59
CA VAL A 114 -3.59 -0.28 -13.40
C VAL A 114 -4.77 0.54 -13.91
N GLU A 115 -5.87 -0.11 -14.29
CA GLU A 115 -7.11 0.54 -14.74
C GLU A 115 -7.68 1.51 -13.69
N ASP A 116 -7.54 1.19 -12.39
CA ASP A 116 -8.12 2.00 -11.32
C ASP A 116 -7.46 3.37 -11.15
N ILE A 117 -6.19 3.53 -11.58
CA ILE A 117 -5.41 4.76 -11.36
C ILE A 117 -4.78 5.36 -12.63
N MET A 118 -4.87 4.67 -13.77
CA MET A 118 -4.31 5.18 -15.03
C MET A 118 -4.95 6.51 -15.44
N ILE A 119 -4.21 7.31 -16.19
CA ILE A 119 -4.74 8.45 -16.91
C ILE A 119 -5.41 7.92 -18.19
N PRO A 120 -6.73 8.03 -18.35
CA PRO A 120 -7.43 7.54 -19.54
C PRO A 120 -6.93 8.19 -20.82
N ALA A 121 -7.01 7.49 -21.96
CA ALA A 121 -6.53 7.97 -23.26
C ALA A 121 -7.14 9.34 -23.66
N ALA A 122 -8.39 9.60 -23.27
CA ALA A 122 -9.06 10.87 -23.53
C ALA A 122 -8.44 12.07 -22.76
N GLU A 123 -7.73 11.82 -21.67
CA GLU A 123 -7.09 12.83 -20.82
C GLU A 123 -5.56 12.88 -21.00
N MET A 124 -5.01 11.99 -21.85
CA MET A 124 -3.59 11.95 -22.11
C MET A 124 -3.11 13.19 -22.83
N VAL A 125 -2.00 13.74 -22.34
CA VAL A 125 -1.29 14.84 -23.00
C VAL A 125 -0.03 14.27 -23.65
N GLY A 126 0.16 14.56 -24.93
CA GLY A 126 1.33 14.10 -25.70
C GLY A 126 1.62 14.99 -26.90
N ILE A 127 2.71 14.73 -27.58
CA ILE A 127 3.21 15.50 -28.72
C ILE A 127 2.89 14.76 -30.01
N ASP A 128 2.07 15.38 -30.87
CA ASP A 128 1.80 14.86 -32.21
C ASP A 128 2.84 15.41 -33.22
N LEU A 129 3.66 14.53 -33.78
CA LEU A 129 4.64 14.90 -34.79
C LEU A 129 4.03 15.34 -36.13
N ASN A 130 2.71 15.13 -36.33
CA ASN A 130 2.00 15.71 -37.49
C ASN A 130 1.67 17.19 -37.27
N ASN A 131 1.66 17.66 -36.01
CA ASN A 131 1.38 19.05 -35.64
C ASN A 131 2.58 19.62 -34.84
N PRO A 132 3.76 19.76 -35.44
CA PRO A 132 4.99 20.12 -34.71
C PRO A 132 4.92 21.52 -34.09
N ASP A 133 4.13 22.44 -34.64
CA ASP A 133 3.96 23.83 -34.16
C ASP A 133 3.35 23.87 -32.74
N GLU A 134 2.61 22.83 -32.33
CA GLU A 134 2.01 22.73 -31.02
C GLU A 134 2.97 22.16 -29.95
N ALA A 135 4.04 21.48 -30.39
CA ALA A 135 4.97 20.77 -29.50
C ALA A 135 5.57 21.70 -28.43
N GLU A 136 6.02 22.88 -28.82
CA GLU A 136 6.63 23.86 -27.90
C GLU A 136 5.59 24.35 -26.86
N SER A 137 4.35 24.57 -27.28
CA SER A 137 3.27 24.99 -26.39
C SER A 137 2.92 23.91 -25.38
N ILE A 138 2.81 22.65 -25.83
CA ILE A 138 2.53 21.49 -24.98
C ILE A 138 3.64 21.29 -23.95
N ILE A 139 4.91 21.35 -24.37
CA ILE A 139 6.09 21.21 -23.50
C ILE A 139 6.09 22.31 -22.42
N LYS A 140 5.85 23.57 -22.81
CA LYS A 140 5.86 24.71 -21.86
C LYS A 140 4.70 24.70 -20.88
N SER A 141 3.55 24.15 -21.26
CA SER A 141 2.36 24.08 -20.41
C SER A 141 2.28 22.80 -19.58
N SER A 142 3.12 21.80 -19.89
CA SER A 142 3.09 20.51 -19.22
C SER A 142 3.70 20.54 -17.82
N PHE A 143 3.02 19.86 -16.88
CA PHE A 143 3.54 19.58 -15.54
C PHE A 143 4.17 18.19 -15.44
N TYR A 144 4.15 17.41 -16.50
CA TYR A 144 4.66 16.04 -16.54
C TYR A 144 6.15 16.03 -16.88
N SER A 145 6.93 15.20 -16.24
CA SER A 145 8.37 15.03 -16.53
C SER A 145 8.61 14.29 -17.85
N ARG A 146 7.62 13.56 -18.34
CA ARG A 146 7.68 12.76 -19.56
C ARG A 146 6.41 12.92 -20.36
N LEU A 147 6.56 13.00 -21.68
CA LEU A 147 5.46 13.14 -22.62
C LEU A 147 5.51 12.05 -23.68
N PRO A 148 4.39 11.35 -23.93
CA PRO A 148 4.24 10.48 -25.08
C PRO A 148 4.40 11.27 -26.39
N VAL A 149 5.08 10.69 -27.37
CA VAL A 149 5.27 11.26 -28.71
C VAL A 149 4.69 10.28 -29.72
N PHE A 150 3.77 10.76 -30.55
CA PHE A 150 2.98 9.94 -31.48
C PHE A 150 2.79 10.63 -32.83
N ARG A 151 2.17 9.94 -33.81
CA ARG A 151 1.78 10.48 -35.10
C ARG A 151 0.31 10.31 -35.37
N GLY A 152 -0.45 11.39 -35.27
CA GLY A 152 -1.89 11.46 -35.60
C GLY A 152 -2.79 10.79 -34.57
N SER A 153 -2.46 9.61 -34.06
CA SER A 153 -3.18 8.88 -33.03
C SER A 153 -2.21 8.28 -32.02
N PHE A 154 -2.62 8.11 -30.78
CA PHE A 154 -1.85 7.40 -29.76
C PHE A 154 -1.54 5.95 -30.14
N ASP A 155 -2.33 5.30 -30.99
CA ASP A 155 -2.04 3.96 -31.49
C ASP A 155 -0.75 3.92 -32.35
N ASN A 156 -0.34 5.06 -32.89
CA ASN A 156 0.93 5.20 -33.62
C ASN A 156 1.99 5.88 -32.75
N MET A 157 2.31 5.26 -31.62
CA MET A 157 3.31 5.75 -30.67
C MET A 157 4.73 5.61 -31.25
N ILE A 158 5.52 6.67 -31.11
CA ILE A 158 6.91 6.71 -31.55
C ILE A 158 7.85 6.49 -30.36
N GLY A 159 7.53 7.06 -29.21
CA GLY A 159 8.33 6.93 -28.00
C GLY A 159 7.88 7.90 -26.90
N VAL A 160 8.73 8.06 -25.91
CA VAL A 160 8.50 8.95 -24.76
C VAL A 160 9.62 9.96 -24.66
N LEU A 161 9.28 11.24 -24.71
CA LEU A 161 10.21 12.35 -24.49
C LEU A 161 10.38 12.61 -23.00
N HIS A 162 11.60 12.71 -22.52
CA HIS A 162 11.88 13.28 -21.21
C HIS A 162 12.02 14.81 -21.35
N LEU A 163 11.30 15.59 -20.53
CA LEU A 163 11.33 17.05 -20.64
C LEU A 163 12.71 17.70 -20.46
N LYS A 164 13.67 17.03 -19.84
CA LYS A 164 15.07 17.51 -19.79
C LYS A 164 15.69 17.65 -21.17
N ASP A 165 15.28 16.83 -22.13
CA ASP A 165 15.81 16.77 -23.50
C ASP A 165 14.92 17.58 -24.47
N SER A 166 13.99 18.39 -23.95
CA SER A 166 12.98 19.11 -24.74
C SER A 166 13.57 20.18 -25.65
N HIS A 167 14.67 20.81 -25.25
CA HIS A 167 15.31 21.85 -26.04
C HIS A 167 15.88 21.28 -27.34
N GLU A 168 16.68 20.22 -27.23
CA GLU A 168 17.27 19.54 -28.37
C GLU A 168 16.20 18.87 -29.26
N PHE A 169 15.15 18.36 -28.63
CA PHE A 169 14.00 17.78 -29.33
C PHE A 169 13.29 18.82 -30.22
N ILE A 170 13.02 20.03 -29.68
CA ILE A 170 12.40 21.13 -30.47
C ILE A 170 13.32 21.57 -31.61
N GLU A 171 14.62 21.74 -31.34
CA GLU A 171 15.60 22.12 -32.36
C GLU A 171 15.64 21.12 -33.50
N CYS A 172 15.53 19.80 -33.21
CA CYS A 172 15.45 18.78 -34.26
C CYS A 172 14.17 18.88 -35.08
N ILE A 173 13.02 19.17 -34.44
CA ILE A 173 11.76 19.40 -35.17
C ILE A 173 11.88 20.58 -36.12
N GLU A 174 12.36 21.72 -35.64
CA GLU A 174 12.51 22.94 -36.45
C GLU A 174 13.46 22.73 -37.66
N ASN A 175 14.49 21.94 -37.48
CA ASN A 175 15.48 21.64 -38.52
C ASN A 175 15.11 20.42 -39.39
N ASN A 176 13.92 19.84 -39.24
CA ASN A 176 13.46 18.61 -39.91
C ASN A 176 14.46 17.43 -39.76
N GLN A 177 15.07 17.30 -38.58
CA GLN A 177 15.94 16.20 -38.21
C GLN A 177 15.19 15.10 -37.47
N SER A 178 15.78 13.89 -37.37
CA SER A 178 15.21 12.81 -36.61
C SER A 178 15.20 13.13 -35.11
N VAL A 179 14.05 12.91 -34.47
CA VAL A 179 13.85 13.08 -33.03
C VAL A 179 14.12 11.79 -32.23
N ASP A 180 14.33 10.66 -32.92
CA ASP A 180 14.50 9.34 -32.31
C ASP A 180 15.59 9.28 -31.21
N PRO A 181 16.73 10.00 -31.32
CA PRO A 181 17.77 9.97 -30.30
C PRO A 181 17.33 10.50 -28.91
N PHE A 182 16.26 11.30 -28.89
CA PHE A 182 15.74 11.92 -27.65
C PHE A 182 14.53 11.19 -27.07
N LEU A 183 14.10 10.12 -27.74
CA LEU A 183 12.95 9.33 -27.33
C LEU A 183 13.38 8.04 -26.64
N SER A 184 12.79 7.78 -25.50
CA SER A 184 12.88 6.49 -24.84
C SER A 184 11.90 5.50 -25.46
N GLU A 185 12.28 4.22 -25.46
CA GLU A 185 11.42 3.13 -25.92
C GLU A 185 10.14 3.04 -25.09
N THR A 186 9.02 2.83 -25.77
CA THR A 186 7.70 2.67 -25.17
C THR A 186 7.61 1.37 -24.38
N TYR A 187 7.04 1.44 -23.19
CA TYR A 187 6.75 0.29 -22.34
C TYR A 187 5.24 0.11 -22.24
N PHE A 188 4.75 -1.08 -22.53
CA PHE A 188 3.32 -1.40 -22.51
C PHE A 188 2.95 -2.22 -21.28
N VAL A 189 1.77 -1.92 -20.72
CA VAL A 189 1.24 -2.51 -19.49
C VAL A 189 -0.22 -2.92 -19.72
N SER A 190 -0.62 -4.10 -19.29
CA SER A 190 -2.03 -4.49 -19.33
C SER A 190 -2.82 -3.75 -18.23
N GLN A 191 -4.02 -3.28 -18.57
CA GLN A 191 -4.96 -2.63 -17.65
C GLN A 191 -5.29 -3.50 -16.41
N SER A 192 -5.31 -4.82 -16.56
CA SER A 192 -5.61 -5.78 -15.48
C SER A 192 -4.43 -6.08 -14.54
N THR A 193 -3.25 -5.47 -14.79
CA THR A 193 -2.05 -5.68 -13.97
C THR A 193 -2.25 -5.10 -12.57
N LYS A 194 -1.95 -5.87 -11.53
CA LYS A 194 -2.00 -5.40 -10.14
C LYS A 194 -0.93 -4.31 -9.89
N LEU A 195 -1.31 -3.26 -9.13
CA LEU A 195 -0.42 -2.12 -8.88
C LEU A 195 0.87 -2.52 -8.15
N THR A 196 0.80 -3.49 -7.23
CA THR A 196 1.99 -4.03 -6.56
C THR A 196 2.97 -4.69 -7.53
N HIS A 197 2.46 -5.36 -8.56
CA HIS A 197 3.28 -5.95 -9.62
C HIS A 197 3.86 -4.85 -10.51
N GLN A 198 3.05 -3.88 -10.92
CA GLN A 198 3.47 -2.77 -11.77
C GLN A 198 4.57 -1.91 -11.13
N LEU A 199 4.45 -1.64 -9.83
CA LEU A 199 5.48 -0.92 -9.08
C LEU A 199 6.84 -1.65 -9.11
N ARG A 200 6.81 -2.97 -8.98
CA ARG A 200 8.01 -3.82 -9.05
C ARG A 200 8.61 -3.84 -10.46
N GLU A 201 7.77 -3.89 -11.48
CA GLU A 201 8.23 -3.85 -12.88
C GLU A 201 8.88 -2.51 -13.22
N PHE A 202 8.32 -1.38 -12.79
CA PHE A 202 8.94 -0.07 -12.96
C PHE A 202 10.34 -0.01 -12.32
N GLN A 203 10.50 -0.59 -11.12
CA GLN A 203 11.80 -0.65 -10.44
C GLN A 203 12.79 -1.57 -11.15
N ASN A 204 12.34 -2.74 -11.63
CA ASN A 204 13.22 -3.72 -12.28
C ASN A 204 13.70 -3.26 -13.65
N LEU A 205 12.85 -2.59 -14.42
CA LEU A 205 13.11 -2.17 -15.78
C LEU A 205 13.67 -0.76 -15.90
N ASP A 206 13.79 -0.03 -14.77
CA ASP A 206 14.17 1.40 -14.74
C ASP A 206 13.26 2.25 -15.65
N LYS A 207 11.97 1.88 -15.70
CA LYS A 207 10.94 2.61 -16.43
C LYS A 207 10.10 3.41 -15.44
N ASN A 208 9.63 4.57 -15.86
CA ASN A 208 8.83 5.45 -15.00
C ASN A 208 7.44 5.75 -15.59
N ILE A 209 7.18 5.28 -16.81
CA ILE A 209 5.94 5.49 -17.54
C ILE A 209 5.63 4.25 -18.38
N GLY A 210 4.35 3.89 -18.45
CA GLY A 210 3.84 2.81 -19.27
C GLY A 210 2.56 3.21 -19.99
N LEU A 211 2.41 2.78 -21.23
CA LEU A 211 1.14 2.88 -21.96
C LEU A 211 0.28 1.69 -21.60
N VAL A 212 -0.93 1.98 -21.19
CA VAL A 212 -1.89 0.96 -20.79
C VAL A 212 -2.64 0.48 -22.02
N VAL A 213 -2.67 -0.83 -22.19
CA VAL A 213 -3.35 -1.49 -23.32
C VAL A 213 -4.38 -2.50 -22.84
N ASP A 214 -5.42 -2.67 -23.65
CA ASP A 214 -6.42 -3.70 -23.48
C ASP A 214 -5.96 -5.07 -24.03
N GLU A 215 -6.86 -6.05 -24.10
CA GLU A 215 -6.60 -7.41 -24.60
C GLU A 215 -6.37 -7.45 -26.13
N TYR A 216 -6.75 -6.39 -26.83
CA TYR A 216 -6.60 -6.27 -28.29
C TYR A 216 -5.35 -5.47 -28.68
N GLY A 217 -4.69 -4.84 -27.69
CA GLY A 217 -3.52 -3.99 -27.89
C GLY A 217 -3.89 -2.54 -28.21
N GLU A 218 -5.14 -2.13 -28.02
CA GLU A 218 -5.55 -0.73 -28.14
C GLU A 218 -5.11 0.06 -26.92
N ILE A 219 -4.70 1.32 -27.10
CA ILE A 219 -4.22 2.18 -26.01
C ILE A 219 -5.40 2.76 -25.25
N GLU A 220 -5.57 2.32 -24.01
CA GLU A 220 -6.62 2.76 -23.09
C GLU A 220 -6.16 3.92 -22.19
N GLY A 221 -4.86 4.10 -22.00
CA GLY A 221 -4.36 5.14 -21.12
C GLY A 221 -2.86 5.12 -20.90
N LEU A 222 -2.46 5.78 -19.83
CA LEU A 222 -1.07 5.91 -19.41
C LEU A 222 -0.97 5.79 -17.90
N ILE A 223 0.06 5.13 -17.41
CA ILE A 223 0.39 5.06 -16.00
C ILE A 223 1.84 5.50 -15.77
N SER A 224 2.05 6.29 -14.73
CA SER A 224 3.39 6.70 -14.30
C SER A 224 3.71 6.19 -12.89
N ILE A 225 4.99 6.18 -12.54
CA ILE A 225 5.42 5.86 -11.17
C ILE A 225 4.94 6.92 -10.17
N GLU A 226 4.78 8.16 -10.65
CA GLU A 226 4.24 9.29 -9.89
C GLU A 226 2.78 9.05 -9.49
N ASP A 227 1.97 8.43 -10.36
CA ASP A 227 0.58 8.07 -10.06
C ASP A 227 0.51 7.02 -8.96
N LEU A 228 1.36 5.98 -9.03
CA LEU A 228 1.49 4.96 -7.99
C LEU A 228 1.90 5.57 -6.63
N PHE A 229 2.86 6.49 -6.62
CA PHE A 229 3.25 7.17 -5.38
C PHE A 229 2.14 8.07 -4.85
N SER A 230 1.39 8.72 -5.72
CA SER A 230 0.25 9.56 -5.34
C SER A 230 -0.85 8.76 -4.67
N GLU A 231 -1.05 7.51 -5.07
CA GLU A 231 -2.01 6.60 -4.44
C GLU A 231 -1.55 6.16 -3.04
N ILE A 232 -0.25 5.90 -2.86
CA ILE A 232 0.34 5.51 -1.56
C ILE A 232 0.32 6.66 -0.56
N VAL A 233 0.76 7.85 -0.99
CA VAL A 233 0.95 9.01 -0.11
C VAL A 233 -0.37 9.75 0.14
N GLY A 234 -1.38 9.49 -0.67
CA GLY A 234 -2.59 10.27 -0.79
C GLY A 234 -2.34 11.46 -1.73
N LYS A 235 -3.37 11.92 -2.40
CA LYS A 235 -3.27 13.07 -3.30
C LYS A 235 -2.71 14.25 -2.51
N PHE A 236 -1.45 14.58 -2.73
CA PHE A 236 -0.88 15.84 -2.26
C PHE A 236 -1.79 16.94 -2.78
N ASN A 237 -2.46 17.64 -1.87
CA ASN A 237 -3.36 18.72 -2.22
C ASN A 237 -2.52 19.81 -2.91
N GLN A 238 -2.43 19.80 -4.22
CA GLN A 238 -1.82 20.87 -5.04
C GLN A 238 -2.49 22.24 -4.78
N GLN A 239 -3.62 22.26 -4.06
CA GLN A 239 -4.30 23.48 -3.64
C GLN A 239 -3.54 24.30 -2.58
N ASN A 240 -2.55 23.74 -1.89
CA ASN A 240 -1.76 24.50 -0.91
C ASN A 240 -0.57 25.24 -1.50
N LEU A 241 -0.24 25.05 -2.77
CA LEU A 241 0.82 25.79 -3.46
C LEU A 241 0.34 27.09 -4.12
N GLN A 242 -0.97 27.40 -4.08
CA GLN A 242 -1.57 28.60 -4.68
C GLN A 242 -2.05 29.66 -3.70
N LYS A 243 -1.67 29.62 -2.42
CA LYS A 243 -1.84 30.79 -1.56
C LYS A 243 -0.49 31.50 -1.39
N PRO A 244 -0.20 32.57 -2.16
CA PRO A 244 0.76 33.54 -1.73
C PRO A 244 0.16 34.22 -0.48
N ASP A 245 0.93 34.22 0.62
CA ASP A 245 0.60 34.96 1.82
C ASP A 245 0.32 36.43 1.46
N ALA A 246 -0.88 36.91 1.82
CA ALA A 246 -1.29 38.28 1.75
C ALA A 246 -1.05 38.95 3.10
#